data_7c1191f584d865554bd41378b49317f1
#
_entry.id   7c1191f584d865554bd41378b49317f1
#
_cell.length_a   1.000
_cell.length_b   1.000
_cell.length_c   1.000
_cell.angle_alpha   90.00
_cell.angle_beta   90.00
_cell.angle_gamma   90.00
#
_symmetry.space_group_name_H-M   'P 1'
#
loop_
_entity.id
_entity.type
_entity.pdbx_description
1 polymer ?
#
loop_
_entity_poly.entity_id
_entity_poly.type
_entity_poly.pdbx_seq_one_letter_code
_entity_poly.pdbx_strand_id
1 'polypeptide(L)'
;MFRTGSISDLIQAPVHTTDAIVDVRPMAAYNGWILSRESRGGHIPGAVPFPVSWFFIADKAELFRLLVGKGVSPDKNVILYGNDRDDAETAASSLSELGFSSLQVFGEGLVSWADDPSRPMEWLPRYNRLIYPALLDRLQREKDSTGDEGRTLVVAHASFDNRDDYNNGHISGAISLDTLFLEEPEHWNRRSPQELEQALLSNGIACDTRIVVYGRIGNPTMKDAHPGRNAGQIAAMRAALLLMYAGVRDVRVLDGGLDAWVSAGYGVTTESTSPAPVEKFGCKIPTHPEYIIDIEEAKEYLADPMSELVSMRSWPEFIGEKSGYHYIGPRGRIPGAVFGNSGSDAYHMQNYRNLDNTMLCYREIASNWREVGIIPEKRIAFYCGTGWRASEAFFYAYLMGWNRISVYDGGWLEWSIDARNPVETGIPEGSLIKTHRY
;
A
#
# COMPACT_ATOMS: atom_id res chain seq x y z
N MET A 1 -35.90 -7.92 8.61
CA MET A 1 -35.03 -8.42 9.71
C MET A 1 -34.24 -9.58 9.14
N PHE A 2 -32.91 -9.48 9.12
CA PHE A 2 -32.06 -10.53 8.57
C PHE A 2 -31.92 -11.71 9.53
N ARG A 3 -31.62 -12.91 8.98
CA ARG A 3 -31.36 -14.09 9.80
C ARG A 3 -30.11 -13.82 10.67
N THR A 4 -30.20 -14.17 11.95
CA THR A 4 -29.03 -14.10 12.83
C THR A 4 -28.13 -15.31 12.56
N GLY A 5 -26.90 -15.07 12.14
CA GLY A 5 -25.87 -16.10 12.01
C GLY A 5 -25.35 -16.53 13.38
N SER A 6 -24.91 -17.76 13.50
CA SER A 6 -24.28 -18.31 14.70
C SER A 6 -22.77 -18.44 14.54
N ILE A 7 -22.09 -18.65 15.67
CA ILE A 7 -20.64 -18.96 15.67
C ILE A 7 -20.35 -20.22 14.86
N SER A 8 -21.23 -21.23 14.91
CA SER A 8 -21.08 -22.45 14.12
C SER A 8 -21.16 -22.18 12.62
N ASP A 9 -22.01 -21.24 12.17
CA ASP A 9 -22.08 -20.83 10.77
C ASP A 9 -20.74 -20.22 10.32
N LEU A 10 -20.12 -19.35 11.14
CA LEU A 10 -18.83 -18.76 10.86
C LEU A 10 -17.69 -19.79 10.82
N ILE A 11 -17.69 -20.78 11.69
CA ILE A 11 -16.67 -21.84 11.72
C ILE A 11 -16.76 -22.73 10.46
N GLN A 12 -17.98 -23.00 9.99
CA GLN A 12 -18.23 -23.90 8.87
C GLN A 12 -18.12 -23.20 7.50
N ALA A 13 -18.38 -21.89 7.42
CA ALA A 13 -18.40 -21.14 6.17
C ALA A 13 -17.13 -21.28 5.32
N PRO A 14 -15.90 -21.26 5.86
CA PRO A 14 -14.68 -21.44 5.05
C PRO A 14 -14.57 -22.82 4.38
N VAL A 15 -15.32 -23.81 4.87
CA VAL A 15 -15.31 -25.19 4.34
C VAL A 15 -16.30 -25.35 3.18
N HIS A 16 -17.27 -24.45 3.06
CA HIS A 16 -18.30 -24.50 2.02
C HIS A 16 -18.05 -23.46 0.95
N THR A 17 -17.87 -23.91 -0.32
CA THR A 17 -17.71 -23.01 -1.48
C THR A 17 -18.96 -22.14 -1.76
N THR A 18 -20.10 -22.49 -1.15
CA THR A 18 -21.38 -21.80 -1.25
C THR A 18 -21.53 -20.64 -0.26
N ASP A 19 -20.59 -20.47 0.66
CA ASP A 19 -20.65 -19.43 1.67
C ASP A 19 -19.59 -18.36 1.46
N ALA A 20 -19.86 -17.15 1.92
CA ALA A 20 -18.90 -16.04 1.98
C ALA A 20 -19.02 -15.34 3.33
N ILE A 21 -17.89 -15.11 4.00
CA ILE A 21 -17.83 -14.29 5.22
C ILE A 21 -17.35 -12.90 4.80
N VAL A 22 -18.08 -11.86 5.22
CA VAL A 22 -17.74 -10.46 4.92
C VAL A 22 -17.50 -9.69 6.20
N ASP A 23 -16.30 -9.13 6.32
CA ASP A 23 -15.90 -8.18 7.36
C ASP A 23 -16.25 -6.76 6.90
N VAL A 24 -17.21 -6.11 7.55
CA VAL A 24 -17.67 -4.77 7.16
C VAL A 24 -16.97 -3.64 7.94
N ARG A 25 -16.01 -4.00 8.79
CA ARG A 25 -15.22 -3.03 9.56
C ARG A 25 -14.20 -2.29 8.67
N PRO A 26 -13.68 -1.13 9.12
CA PRO A 26 -12.60 -0.45 8.40
C PRO A 26 -11.40 -1.35 8.12
N MET A 27 -10.68 -1.10 7.00
CA MET A 27 -9.49 -1.88 6.62
C MET A 27 -8.42 -1.94 7.72
N ALA A 28 -8.28 -0.88 8.51
CA ALA A 28 -7.35 -0.88 9.65
C ALA A 28 -7.68 -1.99 10.67
N ALA A 29 -8.98 -2.20 10.99
CA ALA A 29 -9.41 -3.27 11.89
C ALA A 29 -9.15 -4.65 11.27
N TYR A 30 -9.49 -4.83 10.00
CA TYR A 30 -9.22 -6.06 9.26
C TYR A 30 -7.73 -6.41 9.28
N ASN A 31 -6.88 -5.41 9.07
CA ASN A 31 -5.43 -5.58 9.02
C ASN A 31 -4.79 -5.91 10.37
N GLY A 32 -5.43 -5.60 11.52
CA GLY A 32 -4.87 -5.96 12.82
C GLY A 32 -5.03 -4.93 13.93
N TRP A 33 -5.49 -3.72 13.62
CA TRP A 33 -5.71 -2.70 14.65
C TRP A 33 -6.96 -3.00 15.49
N ILE A 34 -6.85 -2.82 16.79
CA ILE A 34 -7.99 -2.85 17.72
C ILE A 34 -8.63 -1.47 17.68
N LEU A 35 -9.84 -1.36 17.11
CA LEU A 35 -10.54 -0.08 16.93
C LEU A 35 -11.72 0.11 17.88
N SER A 36 -12.17 -0.95 18.55
CA SER A 36 -13.34 -0.93 19.45
C SER A 36 -13.03 -1.67 20.76
N ARG A 37 -13.82 -2.64 21.11
CA ARG A 37 -13.75 -3.38 22.40
C ARG A 37 -13.21 -4.79 22.25
N GLU A 38 -12.81 -5.19 21.04
CA GLU A 38 -12.23 -6.49 20.78
C GLU A 38 -10.92 -6.70 21.53
N SER A 39 -10.73 -7.87 22.11
CA SER A 39 -9.53 -8.23 22.87
C SER A 39 -8.33 -8.55 22.00
N ARG A 40 -8.57 -8.88 20.72
CA ARG A 40 -7.56 -9.21 19.71
C ARG A 40 -7.88 -8.51 18.39
N GLY A 41 -6.85 -7.93 17.75
CA GLY A 41 -6.98 -7.35 16.42
C GLY A 41 -6.94 -8.38 15.29
N GLY A 42 -7.37 -7.97 14.09
CA GLY A 42 -7.43 -8.82 12.90
C GLY A 42 -8.85 -9.23 12.53
N HIS A 43 -8.97 -10.30 11.75
CA HIS A 43 -10.23 -10.75 11.18
C HIS A 43 -10.43 -12.26 11.30
N ILE A 44 -11.64 -12.73 11.09
CA ILE A 44 -11.97 -14.17 11.04
C ILE A 44 -11.32 -14.76 9.78
N PRO A 45 -10.60 -15.90 9.88
CA PRO A 45 -9.96 -16.53 8.73
C PRO A 45 -10.94 -16.76 7.58
N GLY A 46 -10.50 -16.42 6.36
CA GLY A 46 -11.32 -16.52 5.16
C GLY A 46 -12.29 -15.37 4.94
N ALA A 47 -12.46 -14.46 5.87
CA ALA A 47 -13.31 -13.28 5.67
C ALA A 47 -12.78 -12.36 4.57
N VAL A 48 -13.70 -11.82 3.79
CA VAL A 48 -13.45 -10.83 2.74
C VAL A 48 -13.71 -9.44 3.32
N PRO A 49 -12.77 -8.49 3.24
CA PRO A 49 -13.03 -7.14 3.70
C PRO A 49 -13.90 -6.38 2.70
N PHE A 50 -14.98 -5.81 3.20
CA PHE A 50 -15.83 -4.88 2.48
C PHE A 50 -16.43 -3.86 3.45
N PRO A 51 -15.65 -2.83 3.85
CA PRO A 51 -16.06 -1.81 4.80
C PRO A 51 -17.43 -1.20 4.51
N VAL A 52 -18.25 -1.03 5.53
CA VAL A 52 -19.60 -0.47 5.39
C VAL A 52 -19.58 0.91 4.72
N SER A 53 -18.54 1.70 4.92
CA SER A 53 -18.35 3.01 4.28
C SER A 53 -18.29 2.94 2.75
N TRP A 54 -17.85 1.83 2.17
CA TRP A 54 -17.75 1.69 0.72
C TRP A 54 -19.10 1.68 0.01
N PHE A 55 -20.17 1.24 0.70
CA PHE A 55 -21.52 1.28 0.14
C PHE A 55 -22.04 2.70 -0.14
N PHE A 56 -21.36 3.72 0.38
CA PHE A 56 -21.76 5.13 0.24
C PHE A 56 -20.86 5.94 -0.70
N ILE A 57 -19.79 5.35 -1.24
CA ILE A 57 -18.81 6.07 -2.07
C ILE A 57 -18.75 5.58 -3.52
N ALA A 58 -19.45 4.51 -3.87
CA ALA A 58 -19.54 3.99 -5.22
C ALA A 58 -20.98 3.71 -5.63
N ASP A 59 -21.25 3.67 -6.93
CA ASP A 59 -22.55 3.29 -7.43
C ASP A 59 -22.81 1.77 -7.35
N LYS A 60 -24.08 1.36 -7.53
CA LYS A 60 -24.51 -0.04 -7.42
C LYS A 60 -23.79 -0.98 -8.39
N ALA A 61 -23.46 -0.53 -9.58
CA ALA A 61 -22.81 -1.36 -10.59
C ALA A 61 -21.35 -1.65 -10.19
N GLU A 62 -20.65 -0.64 -9.72
CA GLU A 62 -19.27 -0.77 -9.23
C GLU A 62 -19.21 -1.61 -7.94
N LEU A 63 -20.11 -1.38 -6.98
CA LEU A 63 -20.20 -2.19 -5.76
C LEU A 63 -20.42 -3.66 -6.09
N PHE A 64 -21.35 -3.95 -7.02
CA PHE A 64 -21.63 -5.32 -7.45
C PHE A 64 -20.40 -5.96 -8.13
N ARG A 65 -19.74 -5.22 -9.01
CA ARG A 65 -18.51 -5.69 -9.69
C ARG A 65 -17.41 -6.04 -8.69
N LEU A 66 -17.20 -5.19 -7.69
CA LEU A 66 -16.18 -5.39 -6.65
C LEU A 66 -16.50 -6.58 -5.74
N LEU A 67 -17.75 -6.72 -5.30
CA LEU A 67 -18.19 -7.86 -4.49
C LEU A 67 -17.96 -9.18 -5.23
N VAL A 68 -18.40 -9.26 -6.49
CA VAL A 68 -18.20 -10.46 -7.32
C VAL A 68 -16.71 -10.72 -7.54
N GLY A 69 -15.93 -9.68 -7.81
CA GLY A 69 -14.47 -9.79 -7.96
C GLY A 69 -13.77 -10.33 -6.71
N LYS A 70 -14.31 -10.04 -5.53
CA LYS A 70 -13.85 -10.56 -4.24
C LYS A 70 -14.45 -11.93 -3.88
N GLY A 71 -15.20 -12.54 -4.79
CA GLY A 71 -15.84 -13.85 -4.57
C GLY A 71 -17.12 -13.82 -3.74
N VAL A 72 -17.72 -12.65 -3.53
CA VAL A 72 -19.02 -12.47 -2.88
C VAL A 72 -20.07 -12.28 -3.96
N SER A 73 -20.86 -13.31 -4.27
CA SER A 73 -21.84 -13.33 -5.35
C SER A 73 -23.26 -13.65 -4.85
N PRO A 74 -24.34 -13.25 -5.59
CA PRO A 74 -25.73 -13.42 -5.14
C PRO A 74 -26.20 -14.84 -4.92
N ASP A 75 -25.52 -15.82 -5.51
CA ASP A 75 -25.79 -17.27 -5.36
C ASP A 75 -25.23 -17.86 -4.07
N LYS A 76 -24.42 -17.08 -3.34
CA LYS A 76 -23.83 -17.51 -2.06
C LYS A 76 -24.69 -17.12 -0.86
N ASN A 77 -24.52 -17.91 0.21
CA ASN A 77 -24.96 -17.49 1.54
C ASN A 77 -23.88 -16.54 2.11
N VAL A 78 -24.25 -15.29 2.37
CA VAL A 78 -23.30 -14.25 2.82
C VAL A 78 -23.52 -13.99 4.31
N ILE A 79 -22.47 -14.21 5.10
CA ILE A 79 -22.45 -13.97 6.55
C ILE A 79 -21.66 -12.70 6.80
N LEU A 80 -22.31 -11.66 7.31
CA LEU A 80 -21.70 -10.36 7.58
C LEU A 80 -21.43 -10.21 9.09
N TYR A 81 -20.28 -9.64 9.42
CA TYR A 81 -19.97 -9.19 10.77
C TYR A 81 -19.27 -7.82 10.77
N GLY A 82 -19.55 -7.05 11.83
CA GLY A 82 -18.92 -5.76 12.12
C GLY A 82 -18.29 -5.77 13.52
N ASN A 83 -18.00 -4.58 14.05
CA ASN A 83 -17.70 -4.42 15.47
C ASN A 83 -18.95 -4.69 16.32
N ASP A 84 -20.11 -4.25 15.81
CA ASP A 84 -21.43 -4.47 16.36
C ASP A 84 -22.41 -4.92 15.25
N ARG A 85 -23.68 -5.03 15.64
CA ARG A 85 -24.74 -5.48 14.76
C ARG A 85 -25.15 -4.43 13.71
N ASP A 86 -25.08 -3.15 14.04
CA ASP A 86 -25.67 -2.08 13.24
C ASP A 86 -24.93 -1.90 11.91
N ASP A 87 -23.59 -1.95 11.92
CA ASP A 87 -22.77 -1.92 10.70
C ASP A 87 -23.08 -3.11 9.79
N ALA A 88 -23.20 -4.30 10.37
CA ALA A 88 -23.48 -5.51 9.60
C ALA A 88 -24.91 -5.52 9.03
N GLU A 89 -25.92 -4.99 9.73
CA GLU A 89 -27.28 -4.82 9.22
C GLU A 89 -27.37 -3.76 8.12
N THR A 90 -26.60 -2.66 8.24
CA THR A 90 -26.48 -1.63 7.20
C THR A 90 -25.92 -2.23 5.92
N ALA A 91 -24.82 -2.98 6.02
CA ALA A 91 -24.23 -3.65 4.88
C ALA A 91 -25.17 -4.71 4.27
N ALA A 92 -25.85 -5.50 5.10
CA ALA A 92 -26.84 -6.48 4.65
C ALA A 92 -28.01 -5.82 3.89
N SER A 93 -28.47 -4.65 4.35
CA SER A 93 -29.51 -3.88 3.66
C SER A 93 -29.03 -3.44 2.28
N SER A 94 -27.80 -2.91 2.18
CA SER A 94 -27.18 -2.50 0.91
C SER A 94 -27.01 -3.70 -0.05
N LEU A 95 -26.57 -4.86 0.46
CA LEU A 95 -26.47 -6.08 -0.35
C LEU A 95 -27.82 -6.57 -0.84
N SER A 96 -28.86 -6.48 0.00
CA SER A 96 -30.24 -6.83 -0.41
C SER A 96 -30.71 -5.98 -1.58
N GLU A 97 -30.38 -4.68 -1.59
CA GLU A 97 -30.68 -3.77 -2.71
C GLU A 97 -29.87 -4.09 -3.98
N LEU A 98 -28.74 -4.78 -3.84
CA LEU A 98 -27.92 -5.27 -4.94
C LEU A 98 -28.36 -6.67 -5.45
N GLY A 99 -29.46 -7.24 -4.88
CA GLY A 99 -30.03 -8.52 -5.31
C GLY A 99 -29.51 -9.75 -4.57
N PHE A 100 -28.77 -9.59 -3.48
CA PHE A 100 -28.38 -10.70 -2.64
C PHE A 100 -29.57 -11.14 -1.76
N SER A 101 -29.92 -12.40 -1.79
CA SER A 101 -31.12 -12.94 -1.11
C SER A 101 -30.80 -13.79 0.12
N SER A 102 -29.62 -14.41 0.18
CA SER A 102 -29.21 -15.25 1.29
C SER A 102 -28.22 -14.50 2.19
N LEU A 103 -28.74 -13.70 3.12
CA LEU A 103 -27.96 -12.82 3.98
C LEU A 103 -28.15 -13.20 5.46
N GLN A 104 -27.05 -13.34 6.19
CA GLN A 104 -27.01 -13.57 7.62
C GLN A 104 -26.16 -12.49 8.30
N VAL A 105 -26.61 -12.02 9.45
CA VAL A 105 -25.86 -11.06 10.28
C VAL A 105 -25.38 -11.76 11.54
N PHE A 106 -24.06 -11.75 11.76
CA PHE A 106 -23.49 -12.21 13.02
C PHE A 106 -23.64 -11.10 14.06
N GLY A 107 -24.71 -11.18 14.83
CA GLY A 107 -25.18 -10.09 15.69
C GLY A 107 -24.33 -9.83 16.94
N GLU A 108 -23.48 -10.79 17.34
CA GLU A 108 -22.55 -10.61 18.47
C GLU A 108 -21.29 -9.83 18.08
N GLY A 109 -21.08 -9.60 16.78
CA GLY A 109 -19.92 -8.92 16.25
C GLY A 109 -18.60 -9.66 16.47
N LEU A 110 -17.49 -9.03 16.06
CA LEU A 110 -16.17 -9.63 16.24
C LEU A 110 -15.78 -9.79 17.71
N VAL A 111 -16.32 -8.99 18.61
CA VAL A 111 -15.94 -9.00 20.04
C VAL A 111 -16.10 -10.41 20.63
N SER A 112 -17.27 -11.05 20.43
CA SER A 112 -17.50 -12.40 20.96
C SER A 112 -16.60 -13.48 20.35
N TRP A 113 -16.19 -13.30 19.10
CA TRP A 113 -15.19 -14.18 18.46
C TRP A 113 -13.79 -13.94 19.03
N ALA A 114 -13.38 -12.69 19.16
CA ALA A 114 -12.05 -12.31 19.62
C ALA A 114 -11.79 -12.63 21.09
N ASP A 115 -12.82 -12.65 21.93
CA ASP A 115 -12.72 -12.94 23.36
C ASP A 115 -12.45 -14.43 23.66
N ASP A 116 -12.71 -15.31 22.71
CA ASP A 116 -12.36 -16.73 22.84
C ASP A 116 -10.97 -16.98 22.22
N PRO A 117 -9.92 -17.20 23.04
CA PRO A 117 -8.57 -17.38 22.56
C PRO A 117 -8.38 -18.67 21.72
N SER A 118 -9.31 -19.62 21.78
CA SER A 118 -9.26 -20.84 20.97
C SER A 118 -9.68 -20.60 19.52
N ARG A 119 -10.34 -19.46 19.21
CA ARG A 119 -10.76 -19.14 17.85
C ARG A 119 -9.63 -18.47 17.07
N PRO A 120 -9.39 -18.93 15.83
CA PRO A 120 -8.31 -18.36 15.02
C PRO A 120 -8.62 -16.93 14.58
N MET A 121 -7.55 -16.12 14.49
CA MET A 121 -7.58 -14.78 13.93
C MET A 121 -6.44 -14.66 12.91
N GLU A 122 -6.67 -13.90 11.84
CA GLU A 122 -5.65 -13.52 10.87
C GLU A 122 -5.45 -12.01 10.85
N TRP A 123 -4.25 -11.58 10.55
CA TRP A 123 -3.90 -10.17 10.45
C TRP A 123 -2.73 -9.95 9.49
N LEU A 124 -2.55 -8.72 9.04
CA LEU A 124 -1.37 -8.30 8.28
C LEU A 124 -0.14 -8.29 9.22
N PRO A 125 0.91 -9.08 8.98
CA PRO A 125 2.01 -9.28 9.96
C PRO A 125 2.65 -8.00 10.51
N ARG A 126 2.86 -6.99 9.66
CA ARG A 126 3.44 -5.71 10.09
C ARG A 126 2.43 -4.56 9.96
N TYR A 127 1.16 -4.80 10.31
CA TYR A 127 0.06 -3.82 10.23
C TYR A 127 0.38 -2.51 10.96
N ASN A 128 1.21 -2.57 12.01
CA ASN A 128 1.59 -1.41 12.80
C ASN A 128 2.47 -0.40 12.05
N ARG A 129 2.93 -0.73 10.84
CA ARG A 129 3.63 0.17 9.93
C ARG A 129 2.67 0.90 8.97
N LEU A 130 1.43 0.44 8.88
CA LEU A 130 0.36 1.06 8.09
C LEU A 130 -0.68 1.62 9.07
N ILE A 131 -0.72 2.95 9.21
CA ILE A 131 -1.56 3.59 10.22
C ILE A 131 -2.78 4.26 9.60
N TYR A 132 -3.77 4.55 10.41
CA TYR A 132 -5.03 5.18 10.03
C TYR A 132 -5.18 6.58 10.67
N PRO A 133 -6.05 7.46 10.12
CA PRO A 133 -6.12 8.86 10.54
C PRO A 133 -6.30 9.08 12.04
N ALA A 134 -7.21 8.37 12.69
CA ALA A 134 -7.45 8.56 14.13
C ALA A 134 -6.26 8.17 15.00
N LEU A 135 -5.44 7.20 14.56
CA LEU A 135 -4.20 6.88 15.25
C LEU A 135 -3.16 7.99 15.10
N LEU A 136 -3.03 8.56 13.89
CA LEU A 136 -2.10 9.67 13.68
C LEU A 136 -2.49 10.89 14.52
N ASP A 137 -3.76 11.27 14.55
CA ASP A 137 -4.29 12.34 15.40
C ASP A 137 -3.97 12.10 16.87
N ARG A 138 -4.18 10.86 17.37
CA ARG A 138 -3.82 10.49 18.74
C ARG A 138 -2.32 10.63 18.99
N LEU A 139 -1.46 10.12 18.11
CA LEU A 139 0.00 10.21 18.25
C LEU A 139 0.50 11.67 18.28
N GLN A 140 -0.13 12.55 17.50
CA GLN A 140 0.19 13.99 17.54
C GLN A 140 -0.19 14.63 18.88
N ARG A 141 -1.38 14.33 19.43
CA ARG A 141 -1.82 14.83 20.74
C ARG A 141 -0.98 14.28 21.89
N GLU A 142 -0.58 13.02 21.84
CA GLU A 142 0.27 12.38 22.84
C GLU A 142 1.69 12.99 22.86
N LYS A 143 2.21 13.39 21.67
CA LYS A 143 3.48 14.13 21.56
C LYS A 143 3.45 15.46 22.36
N ASP A 144 2.32 16.16 22.34
CA ASP A 144 2.15 17.43 23.03
C ASP A 144 1.93 17.25 24.54
N SER A 145 1.49 16.07 25.00
CA SER A 145 1.04 15.84 26.38
C SER A 145 2.01 15.14 27.31
N THR A 146 3.02 14.45 26.88
CA THR A 146 4.18 13.88 27.62
C THR A 146 4.81 12.68 26.92
N GLY A 147 6.08 12.72 26.68
CA GLY A 147 7.02 11.62 26.76
C GLY A 147 6.58 10.18 26.45
N ASP A 148 6.20 9.89 25.21
CA ASP A 148 6.22 8.52 24.71
C ASP A 148 7.70 8.11 24.52
N GLU A 149 8.27 7.40 25.49
CA GLU A 149 9.61 6.77 25.46
C GLU A 149 10.76 7.63 24.88
N GLY A 150 10.65 8.97 24.91
CA GLY A 150 11.71 9.88 24.42
C GLY A 150 11.93 9.90 22.92
N ARG A 151 11.05 9.29 22.11
CA ARG A 151 11.17 9.30 20.65
C ARG A 151 10.46 10.50 20.03
N THR A 152 11.18 11.20 19.15
CA THR A 152 10.60 12.29 18.37
C THR A 152 9.65 11.75 17.31
N LEU A 153 8.39 12.23 17.29
CA LEU A 153 7.46 12.00 16.20
C LEU A 153 7.68 13.06 15.11
N VAL A 154 7.95 12.63 13.89
CA VAL A 154 7.95 13.47 12.68
C VAL A 154 6.81 13.03 11.80
N VAL A 155 5.98 13.97 11.36
CA VAL A 155 4.96 13.75 10.30
C VAL A 155 5.47 14.43 9.04
N ALA A 156 5.51 13.73 7.91
CA ALA A 156 6.10 14.23 6.68
C ALA A 156 5.12 14.10 5.50
N HIS A 157 4.80 15.24 4.89
CA HIS A 157 4.10 15.30 3.61
C HIS A 157 5.11 15.08 2.49
N ALA A 158 5.07 13.92 1.87
CA ALA A 158 5.96 13.58 0.78
C ALA A 158 5.40 14.10 -0.55
N SER A 159 6.27 14.74 -1.34
CA SER A 159 5.97 15.23 -2.68
C SER A 159 7.23 15.14 -3.56
N PHE A 160 7.06 15.38 -4.85
CA PHE A 160 8.15 15.50 -5.80
C PHE A 160 8.08 16.86 -6.48
N ASP A 161 9.10 17.71 -6.29
CA ASP A 161 9.26 19.03 -6.93
C ASP A 161 7.94 19.85 -6.95
N ASN A 162 7.11 19.68 -5.93
CA ASN A 162 5.79 20.29 -5.85
C ASN A 162 5.48 20.76 -4.43
N ARG A 163 6.14 21.83 -4.03
CA ARG A 163 5.87 22.45 -2.73
C ARG A 163 4.45 23.04 -2.64
N ASP A 164 3.82 23.32 -3.77
CA ASP A 164 2.43 23.82 -3.80
C ASP A 164 1.45 22.77 -3.29
N ASP A 165 1.73 21.48 -3.46
CA ASP A 165 0.89 20.42 -2.90
C ASP A 165 0.84 20.50 -1.37
N TYR A 166 1.98 20.71 -0.72
CA TYR A 166 2.06 20.96 0.72
C TYR A 166 1.41 22.29 1.11
N ASN A 167 1.71 23.39 0.38
CA ASN A 167 1.22 24.73 0.69
C ASN A 167 -0.30 24.87 0.55
N ASN A 168 -0.93 24.10 -0.35
CA ASN A 168 -2.38 24.09 -0.56
C ASN A 168 -3.16 23.34 0.53
N GLY A 169 -2.46 22.68 1.46
CA GLY A 169 -3.06 22.05 2.63
C GLY A 169 -2.37 20.74 3.01
N HIS A 170 -1.97 20.67 4.25
CA HIS A 170 -1.28 19.50 4.83
C HIS A 170 -1.75 19.25 6.28
N ILE A 171 -1.39 18.10 6.83
CA ILE A 171 -1.68 17.78 8.24
C ILE A 171 -0.87 18.70 9.15
N SER A 172 -1.52 19.30 10.14
CA SER A 172 -0.86 20.24 11.05
C SER A 172 0.40 19.63 11.69
N GLY A 173 1.47 20.43 11.74
CA GLY A 173 2.77 20.00 12.26
C GLY A 173 3.59 19.08 11.33
N ALA A 174 3.08 18.76 10.14
CA ALA A 174 3.85 18.01 9.14
C ALA A 174 4.92 18.89 8.49
N ILE A 175 6.10 18.33 8.28
CA ILE A 175 7.14 18.93 7.44
C ILE A 175 6.89 18.61 5.96
N SER A 176 7.39 19.45 5.05
CA SER A 176 7.45 19.15 3.61
C SER A 176 8.69 18.31 3.32
N LEU A 177 8.50 17.09 2.83
CA LEU A 177 9.58 16.17 2.45
C LEU A 177 9.56 15.94 0.94
N ASP A 178 10.38 16.70 0.20
CA ASP A 178 10.58 16.46 -1.22
C ASP A 178 11.47 15.23 -1.42
N THR A 179 11.07 14.31 -2.30
CA THR A 179 11.87 13.12 -2.62
C THR A 179 13.23 13.47 -3.19
N LEU A 180 13.41 14.65 -3.81
CA LEU A 180 14.71 15.15 -4.27
C LEU A 180 15.75 15.33 -3.15
N PHE A 181 15.36 15.34 -1.89
CA PHE A 181 16.31 15.26 -0.77
C PHE A 181 16.92 13.86 -0.63
N LEU A 182 16.22 12.83 -1.07
CA LEU A 182 16.56 11.43 -0.86
C LEU A 182 17.07 10.73 -2.14
N GLU A 183 16.71 11.25 -3.31
CA GLU A 183 17.09 10.72 -4.62
C GLU A 183 17.69 11.81 -5.51
N GLU A 184 18.53 11.41 -6.46
CA GLU A 184 19.16 12.35 -7.38
C GLU A 184 18.31 12.53 -8.65
N PRO A 185 18.26 13.73 -9.23
CA PRO A 185 17.28 14.06 -10.27
C PRO A 185 17.63 13.51 -11.67
N GLU A 186 18.87 13.04 -11.91
CA GLU A 186 19.31 12.62 -13.23
C GLU A 186 18.82 11.21 -13.58
N HIS A 187 18.98 10.27 -12.65
CA HIS A 187 18.60 8.86 -12.83
C HIS A 187 17.54 8.37 -11.83
N TRP A 188 17.16 9.22 -10.88
CA TRP A 188 16.18 8.91 -9.82
C TRP A 188 16.64 7.82 -8.85
N ASN A 189 17.95 7.54 -8.84
CA ASN A 189 18.53 6.63 -7.87
C ASN A 189 18.65 7.31 -6.51
N ARG A 190 18.75 6.50 -5.47
CA ARG A 190 19.04 6.99 -4.12
C ARG A 190 20.33 7.82 -4.11
N ARG A 191 20.36 8.85 -3.29
CA ARG A 191 21.58 9.60 -3.03
C ARG A 191 22.63 8.75 -2.33
N SER A 192 23.90 9.19 -2.38
CA SER A 192 24.99 8.57 -1.64
C SER A 192 24.69 8.55 -0.12
N PRO A 193 25.28 7.62 0.65
CA PRO A 193 25.10 7.56 2.09
C PRO A 193 25.34 8.88 2.83
N GLN A 194 26.32 9.65 2.40
CA GLN A 194 26.68 10.96 2.98
C GLN A 194 25.62 12.02 2.68
N GLU A 195 25.11 12.08 1.45
CA GLU A 195 24.05 13.00 1.07
C GLU A 195 22.72 12.64 1.77
N LEU A 196 22.40 11.34 1.86
CA LEU A 196 21.22 10.87 2.64
C LEU A 196 21.33 11.29 4.09
N GLU A 197 22.49 11.10 4.74
CA GLU A 197 22.69 11.53 6.12
C GLU A 197 22.42 13.02 6.29
N GLN A 198 23.01 13.86 5.44
CA GLN A 198 22.81 15.31 5.49
C GLN A 198 21.34 15.70 5.29
N ALA A 199 20.67 15.09 4.33
CA ALA A 199 19.25 15.34 4.06
C ALA A 199 18.38 14.95 5.27
N LEU A 200 18.62 13.79 5.85
CA LEU A 200 17.87 13.30 7.00
C LEU A 200 18.07 14.18 8.23
N LEU A 201 19.32 14.52 8.57
CA LEU A 201 19.66 15.41 9.67
C LEU A 201 19.02 16.78 9.52
N SER A 202 19.07 17.36 8.32
CA SER A 202 18.46 18.67 8.03
C SER A 202 16.93 18.67 8.20
N ASN A 203 16.31 17.52 8.00
CA ASN A 203 14.85 17.32 8.17
C ASN A 203 14.46 16.83 9.57
N GLY A 204 15.40 16.79 10.53
CA GLY A 204 15.13 16.37 11.90
C GLY A 204 14.92 14.87 12.07
N ILE A 205 15.48 14.06 11.15
CA ILE A 205 15.27 12.61 11.11
C ILE A 205 16.56 11.91 11.53
N ALA A 206 16.51 11.19 12.65
CA ALA A 206 17.55 10.28 13.14
C ALA A 206 17.09 8.81 13.00
N CYS A 207 17.96 7.85 13.26
CA CYS A 207 17.62 6.43 13.10
C CYS A 207 16.59 5.94 14.13
N ASP A 208 16.40 6.60 15.26
CA ASP A 208 15.40 6.30 16.28
C ASP A 208 14.14 7.18 16.18
N THR A 209 14.08 8.09 15.22
CA THR A 209 12.88 8.89 14.92
C THR A 209 11.71 7.97 14.56
N ARG A 210 10.53 8.22 15.13
CA ARG A 210 9.27 7.72 14.62
C ARG A 210 8.78 8.66 13.52
N ILE A 211 8.71 8.19 12.29
CA ILE A 211 8.25 9.01 11.18
C ILE A 211 6.99 8.42 10.55
N VAL A 212 6.01 9.30 10.32
CA VAL A 212 4.81 8.99 9.54
C VAL A 212 4.89 9.76 8.23
N VAL A 213 5.00 9.03 7.12
CA VAL A 213 4.97 9.61 5.78
C VAL A 213 3.60 9.46 5.16
N TYR A 214 3.16 10.48 4.46
CA TYR A 214 1.94 10.48 3.67
C TYR A 214 2.10 11.38 2.45
N GLY A 215 1.28 11.13 1.43
CA GLY A 215 1.15 12.02 0.27
C GLY A 215 -0.32 12.28 -0.03
N ARG A 216 -0.58 13.03 -1.07
CA ARG A 216 -1.93 13.21 -1.61
C ARG A 216 -2.14 12.18 -2.72
N ILE A 217 -3.30 11.57 -2.80
CA ILE A 217 -3.66 10.75 -3.95
C ILE A 217 -3.82 11.67 -5.15
N GLY A 218 -3.04 11.41 -6.20
CA GLY A 218 -3.06 12.24 -7.39
C GLY A 218 -4.41 12.17 -8.11
N ASN A 219 -4.88 13.31 -8.59
CA ASN A 219 -6.07 13.36 -9.43
C ASN A 219 -5.69 12.97 -10.87
N PRO A 220 -6.13 11.83 -11.40
CA PRO A 220 -5.76 11.35 -12.74
C PRO A 220 -6.27 12.27 -13.87
N THR A 221 -7.20 13.18 -13.58
CA THR A 221 -7.73 14.14 -14.55
C THR A 221 -6.93 15.44 -14.62
N MET A 222 -6.01 15.70 -13.71
CA MET A 222 -5.15 16.87 -13.77
C MET A 222 -4.18 16.78 -14.94
N LYS A 223 -4.30 17.73 -15.85
CA LYS A 223 -3.33 17.94 -16.95
C LYS A 223 -2.12 18.69 -16.38
N ASP A 224 -1.13 17.94 -15.87
CA ASP A 224 0.15 18.49 -15.48
C ASP A 224 1.18 18.17 -16.55
N ALA A 225 2.09 19.12 -16.84
CA ALA A 225 3.24 18.90 -17.69
C ALA A 225 4.20 17.84 -17.10
N HIS A 226 4.17 17.68 -15.77
CA HIS A 226 4.88 16.66 -15.03
C HIS A 226 3.89 15.83 -14.17
N PRO A 227 3.23 14.82 -14.75
CA PRO A 227 2.25 13.99 -14.01
C PRO A 227 2.81 13.38 -12.73
N GLY A 228 4.11 13.14 -12.64
CA GLY A 228 4.79 12.66 -11.42
C GLY A 228 4.63 13.58 -10.21
N ARG A 229 4.38 14.88 -10.40
CA ARG A 229 4.08 15.81 -9.30
C ARG A 229 2.77 15.48 -8.58
N ASN A 230 1.86 14.80 -9.24
CA ASN A 230 0.58 14.37 -8.68
C ASN A 230 0.61 12.95 -8.10
N ALA A 231 1.75 12.27 -8.13
CA ALA A 231 1.92 10.92 -7.61
C ALA A 231 2.31 10.88 -6.11
N GLY A 232 1.83 11.85 -5.31
CA GLY A 232 2.29 12.10 -3.94
C GLY A 232 2.21 10.90 -2.99
N GLN A 233 1.18 10.03 -3.11
CA GLN A 233 1.15 8.81 -2.29
C GLN A 233 2.26 7.83 -2.69
N ILE A 234 2.60 7.73 -3.97
CA ILE A 234 3.73 6.92 -4.43
C ILE A 234 5.06 7.58 -3.99
N ALA A 235 5.12 8.92 -3.92
CA ALA A 235 6.24 9.64 -3.34
C ALA A 235 6.42 9.29 -1.85
N ALA A 236 5.33 9.16 -1.09
CA ALA A 236 5.38 8.70 0.30
C ALA A 236 5.94 7.28 0.42
N MET A 237 5.56 6.37 -0.47
CA MET A 237 6.11 5.01 -0.52
C MET A 237 7.60 5.01 -0.89
N ARG A 238 8.01 5.87 -1.84
CA ARG A 238 9.42 6.07 -2.20
C ARG A 238 10.22 6.59 -1.01
N ALA A 239 9.75 7.62 -0.33
CA ALA A 239 10.37 8.13 0.88
C ALA A 239 10.45 7.07 1.98
N ALA A 240 9.39 6.29 2.22
CA ALA A 240 9.39 5.21 3.21
C ALA A 240 10.48 4.18 2.93
N LEU A 241 10.63 3.72 1.68
CA LEU A 241 11.71 2.80 1.29
C LEU A 241 13.09 3.38 1.59
N LEU A 242 13.35 4.64 1.19
CA LEU A 242 14.66 5.27 1.37
C LEU A 242 15.00 5.52 2.84
N LEU A 243 14.00 5.87 3.65
CA LEU A 243 14.12 5.98 5.10
C LEU A 243 14.45 4.62 5.75
N MET A 244 13.76 3.55 5.33
CA MET A 244 14.02 2.19 5.82
C MET A 244 15.40 1.71 5.38
N TYR A 245 15.81 1.94 4.13
CA TYR A 245 17.15 1.65 3.61
C TYR A 245 18.24 2.36 4.42
N ALA A 246 18.04 3.64 4.71
CA ALA A 246 18.98 4.42 5.53
C ALA A 246 19.11 3.87 6.96
N GLY A 247 18.04 3.30 7.54
CA GLY A 247 18.06 2.71 8.86
C GLY A 247 17.15 3.40 9.89
N VAL A 248 16.18 4.20 9.44
CA VAL A 248 15.13 4.72 10.31
C VAL A 248 14.25 3.56 10.78
N ARG A 249 14.21 3.32 12.10
CA ARG A 249 13.64 2.10 12.69
C ARG A 249 12.11 2.07 12.72
N ASP A 250 11.47 3.23 12.84
CA ASP A 250 10.01 3.34 12.98
C ASP A 250 9.44 4.20 11.85
N VAL A 251 9.49 3.67 10.63
CA VAL A 251 8.86 4.25 9.43
C VAL A 251 7.45 3.72 9.33
N ARG A 252 6.48 4.61 9.23
CA ARG A 252 5.05 4.31 9.06
C ARG A 252 4.48 5.10 7.91
N VAL A 253 3.47 4.55 7.25
CA VAL A 253 2.73 5.21 6.17
C VAL A 253 1.29 5.41 6.61
N LEU A 254 0.72 6.59 6.33
CA LEU A 254 -0.70 6.84 6.51
C LEU A 254 -1.46 6.21 5.35
N ASP A 255 -2.27 5.20 5.65
CA ASP A 255 -3.07 4.47 4.66
C ASP A 255 -4.13 5.39 4.03
N GLY A 256 -4.18 5.42 2.69
CA GLY A 256 -5.03 6.35 1.95
C GLY A 256 -4.55 7.82 1.97
N GLY A 257 -3.41 8.13 2.57
CA GLY A 257 -2.75 9.43 2.54
C GLY A 257 -3.59 10.59 3.09
N LEU A 258 -3.38 11.78 2.52
CA LEU A 258 -4.11 12.99 2.94
C LEU A 258 -5.62 12.89 2.70
N ASP A 259 -6.03 12.17 1.66
CA ASP A 259 -7.45 12.02 1.33
C ASP A 259 -8.18 11.21 2.42
N ALA A 260 -7.57 10.16 2.96
CA ALA A 260 -8.11 9.43 4.10
C ALA A 260 -8.20 10.30 5.37
N TRP A 261 -7.21 11.17 5.61
CA TRP A 261 -7.23 12.12 6.71
C TRP A 261 -8.42 13.07 6.64
N VAL A 262 -8.63 13.69 5.47
CA VAL A 262 -9.74 14.61 5.22
C VAL A 262 -11.08 13.88 5.28
N SER A 263 -11.19 12.70 4.68
CA SER A 263 -12.41 11.88 4.69
C SER A 263 -12.81 11.42 6.10
N ALA A 264 -11.84 11.27 6.99
CA ALA A 264 -12.09 10.99 8.41
C ALA A 264 -12.53 12.25 9.22
N GLY A 265 -12.68 13.41 8.57
CA GLY A 265 -13.16 14.65 9.17
C GLY A 265 -12.08 15.49 9.85
N TYR A 266 -10.80 15.17 9.66
CA TYR A 266 -9.71 15.95 10.22
C TYR A 266 -9.35 17.16 9.34
N GLY A 267 -9.01 18.28 9.98
CA GLY A 267 -8.64 19.52 9.30
C GLY A 267 -7.23 19.49 8.71
N VAL A 268 -7.02 20.36 7.73
CA VAL A 268 -5.71 20.67 7.15
C VAL A 268 -5.31 22.10 7.45
N THR A 269 -4.02 22.40 7.38
CA THR A 269 -3.48 23.76 7.54
C THR A 269 -2.61 24.13 6.34
N THR A 270 -2.43 25.43 6.13
CA THR A 270 -1.44 26.02 5.22
C THR A 270 -0.24 26.60 5.97
N GLU A 271 -0.22 26.52 7.30
CA GLU A 271 0.88 27.01 8.13
C GLU A 271 2.08 26.07 8.04
N SER A 272 3.14 26.53 7.41
CA SER A 272 4.35 25.73 7.19
C SER A 272 5.05 25.37 8.50
N THR A 273 5.41 24.12 8.65
CA THR A 273 6.27 23.60 9.72
C THR A 273 7.71 23.52 9.23
N SER A 274 8.63 24.20 9.92
CA SER A 274 10.06 24.05 9.64
C SER A 274 10.60 22.80 10.33
N PRO A 275 11.40 21.96 9.65
CA PRO A 275 12.11 20.88 10.31
C PRO A 275 13.00 21.41 11.45
N ALA A 276 13.15 20.61 12.51
CA ALA A 276 14.12 20.86 13.58
C ALA A 276 15.35 19.97 13.35
N PRO A 277 16.46 20.49 12.77
CA PRO A 277 17.64 19.69 12.46
C PRO A 277 18.20 18.96 13.68
N VAL A 278 18.77 17.76 13.45
CA VAL A 278 19.47 16.97 14.46
C VAL A 278 20.95 16.79 14.09
N GLU A 279 21.80 16.59 15.09
CA GLU A 279 23.25 16.59 14.89
C GLU A 279 23.81 15.23 14.45
N LYS A 280 23.11 14.13 14.78
CA LYS A 280 23.60 12.76 14.56
C LYS A 280 22.48 11.86 14.08
N PHE A 281 22.77 11.07 13.06
CA PHE A 281 21.82 10.07 12.60
C PHE A 281 21.70 8.87 13.58
N GLY A 282 22.81 8.45 14.16
CA GLY A 282 22.84 7.44 15.22
C GLY A 282 23.02 5.99 14.76
N CYS A 283 23.08 5.72 13.46
CA CYS A 283 23.48 4.43 12.91
C CYS A 283 24.19 4.61 11.57
N LYS A 284 24.76 3.51 11.00
CA LYS A 284 25.42 3.55 9.70
C LYS A 284 24.38 3.60 8.56
N ILE A 285 24.60 4.44 7.57
CA ILE A 285 23.82 4.47 6.33
C ILE A 285 24.63 3.78 5.21
N PRO A 286 24.02 2.79 4.47
CA PRO A 286 22.75 2.18 4.75
C PRO A 286 22.85 1.18 5.91
N THR A 287 21.75 1.04 6.68
CA THR A 287 21.59 -0.06 7.64
C THR A 287 21.01 -1.30 6.96
N HIS A 288 20.18 -1.09 5.94
CA HIS A 288 19.50 -2.14 5.17
C HIS A 288 19.86 -2.09 3.68
N PRO A 289 21.13 -2.37 3.31
CA PRO A 289 21.55 -2.35 1.92
C PRO A 289 20.76 -3.33 1.03
N GLU A 290 20.26 -4.43 1.62
CA GLU A 290 19.48 -5.46 0.95
C GLU A 290 18.12 -4.98 0.41
N TYR A 291 17.62 -3.83 0.84
CA TYR A 291 16.34 -3.29 0.35
C TYR A 291 16.42 -2.67 -1.04
N ILE A 292 17.61 -2.27 -1.45
CA ILE A 292 17.83 -1.66 -2.78
C ILE A 292 18.99 -2.35 -3.48
N ILE A 293 18.75 -2.79 -4.70
CA ILE A 293 19.77 -3.42 -5.57
C ILE A 293 20.08 -2.55 -6.77
N ASP A 294 21.28 -2.70 -7.29
CA ASP A 294 21.76 -2.04 -8.49
C ASP A 294 21.64 -2.96 -9.72
N ILE A 295 22.00 -2.46 -10.91
CA ILE A 295 21.80 -3.18 -12.17
C ILE A 295 22.54 -4.52 -12.24
N GLU A 296 23.73 -4.64 -11.66
CA GLU A 296 24.50 -5.91 -11.70
C GLU A 296 23.80 -6.98 -10.84
N GLU A 297 23.28 -6.61 -9.67
CA GLU A 297 22.49 -7.49 -8.84
C GLU A 297 21.15 -7.86 -9.52
N ALA A 298 20.51 -6.93 -10.25
CA ALA A 298 19.32 -7.22 -11.04
C ALA A 298 19.59 -8.27 -12.13
N LYS A 299 20.76 -8.26 -12.75
CA LYS A 299 21.21 -9.32 -13.71
C LYS A 299 21.38 -10.67 -13.00
N GLU A 300 21.89 -10.68 -11.77
CA GLU A 300 21.98 -11.91 -10.96
C GLU A 300 20.60 -12.48 -10.64
N TYR A 301 19.61 -11.62 -10.34
CA TYR A 301 18.22 -12.07 -10.13
C TYR A 301 17.63 -12.76 -11.35
N LEU A 302 17.91 -12.27 -12.56
CA LEU A 302 17.44 -12.88 -13.81
C LEU A 302 18.12 -14.23 -14.10
N ALA A 303 19.31 -14.46 -13.58
CA ALA A 303 20.07 -15.70 -13.77
C ALA A 303 19.73 -16.79 -12.72
N ASP A 304 19.09 -16.44 -11.61
CA ASP A 304 18.79 -17.33 -10.51
C ASP A 304 17.30 -17.78 -10.56
N PRO A 305 16.99 -19.07 -10.75
CA PRO A 305 15.60 -19.56 -10.79
C PRO A 305 14.83 -19.42 -9.48
N MET A 306 15.53 -19.14 -8.36
CA MET A 306 14.93 -18.84 -7.06
C MET A 306 14.78 -17.33 -6.80
N SER A 307 14.88 -16.54 -7.85
CA SER A 307 14.70 -15.09 -7.82
C SER A 307 13.72 -14.65 -8.89
N GLU A 308 13.05 -13.52 -8.66
CA GLU A 308 12.18 -12.88 -9.65
C GLU A 308 12.46 -11.38 -9.71
N LEU A 309 12.60 -10.85 -10.92
CA LEU A 309 12.60 -9.42 -11.18
C LEU A 309 11.20 -9.02 -11.65
N VAL A 310 10.48 -8.22 -10.85
CA VAL A 310 9.05 -7.94 -11.04
C VAL A 310 8.84 -6.52 -11.56
N SER A 311 8.22 -6.43 -12.73
CA SER A 311 7.89 -5.15 -13.37
C SER A 311 6.60 -4.55 -12.81
N MET A 312 6.72 -3.52 -11.99
CA MET A 312 5.61 -2.72 -11.47
C MET A 312 5.25 -1.59 -12.44
N ARG A 313 4.91 -2.00 -13.69
CA ARG A 313 4.54 -1.09 -14.78
C ARG A 313 3.17 -1.48 -15.31
N SER A 314 2.54 -0.59 -16.07
CA SER A 314 1.28 -0.91 -16.77
C SER A 314 1.52 -1.89 -17.92
N TRP A 315 0.46 -2.59 -18.34
CA TRP A 315 0.56 -3.55 -19.44
C TRP A 315 1.09 -2.94 -20.74
N PRO A 316 0.59 -1.76 -21.20
CA PRO A 316 1.14 -1.12 -22.41
C PRO A 316 2.61 -0.73 -22.31
N GLU A 317 3.10 -0.41 -21.10
CA GLU A 317 4.54 -0.19 -20.85
C GLU A 317 5.32 -1.50 -20.96
N PHE A 318 4.80 -2.57 -20.34
CA PHE A 318 5.46 -3.87 -20.27
C PHE A 318 5.62 -4.52 -21.64
N ILE A 319 4.61 -4.44 -22.50
CA ILE A 319 4.67 -4.99 -23.86
C ILE A 319 5.31 -4.03 -24.89
N GLY A 320 5.67 -2.82 -24.47
CA GLY A 320 6.36 -1.85 -25.33
C GLY A 320 5.47 -1.03 -26.26
N GLU A 321 4.16 -0.98 -26.03
CA GLU A 321 3.27 -0.07 -26.78
C GLU A 321 3.59 1.39 -26.48
N LYS A 322 3.92 1.70 -25.23
CA LYS A 322 4.36 3.04 -24.78
C LYS A 322 5.52 2.94 -23.79
N SER A 323 6.26 4.03 -23.64
CA SER A 323 7.30 4.15 -22.61
C SER A 323 6.67 4.34 -21.21
N GLY A 324 5.60 5.08 -21.12
CA GLY A 324 4.95 5.47 -19.88
C GLY A 324 5.44 6.81 -19.35
N TYR A 325 6.64 7.24 -19.71
CA TYR A 325 7.26 8.47 -19.23
C TYR A 325 7.74 9.33 -20.39
N HIS A 326 7.62 10.65 -20.26
CA HIS A 326 8.07 11.58 -21.31
C HIS A 326 9.61 11.70 -21.41
N TYR A 327 10.32 11.38 -20.33
CA TYR A 327 11.78 11.44 -20.24
C TYR A 327 12.46 10.09 -20.50
N ILE A 328 11.73 8.98 -20.64
CA ILE A 328 12.26 7.67 -21.00
C ILE A 328 11.85 7.35 -22.43
N GLY A 329 12.79 7.37 -23.36
CA GLY A 329 12.53 7.08 -24.78
C GLY A 329 12.27 5.60 -25.08
N PRO A 330 13.13 4.67 -24.62
CA PRO A 330 12.99 3.25 -24.91
C PRO A 330 11.68 2.65 -24.41
N ARG A 331 11.18 1.64 -25.17
CA ARG A 331 9.94 0.91 -24.87
C ARG A 331 10.23 -0.58 -24.72
N GLY A 332 9.40 -1.28 -23.93
CA GLY A 332 9.53 -2.72 -23.71
C GLY A 332 9.79 -3.06 -22.26
N ARG A 333 10.34 -4.24 -22.06
CA ARG A 333 10.63 -4.81 -20.73
C ARG A 333 12.02 -5.41 -20.66
N ILE A 334 12.48 -5.64 -19.45
CA ILE A 334 13.64 -6.46 -19.16
C ILE A 334 13.27 -7.92 -19.47
N PRO A 335 14.04 -8.63 -20.33
CA PRO A 335 13.80 -10.05 -20.63
C PRO A 335 13.80 -10.90 -19.36
N GLY A 336 12.85 -11.83 -19.26
CA GLY A 336 12.69 -12.67 -18.07
C GLY A 336 11.99 -12.01 -16.88
N ALA A 337 11.68 -10.71 -16.93
CA ALA A 337 10.94 -10.06 -15.86
C ALA A 337 9.47 -10.48 -15.83
N VAL A 338 8.93 -10.65 -14.62
CA VAL A 338 7.52 -10.99 -14.36
C VAL A 338 6.67 -9.71 -14.34
N PHE A 339 5.45 -9.79 -14.88
CA PHE A 339 4.52 -8.66 -14.88
C PHE A 339 3.79 -8.54 -13.54
N GLY A 340 4.00 -7.44 -12.82
CA GLY A 340 3.42 -7.16 -11.50
C GLY A 340 2.11 -6.36 -11.54
N ASN A 341 1.66 -5.90 -12.73
CA ASN A 341 0.37 -5.25 -12.96
C ASN A 341 0.02 -4.09 -12.01
N SER A 342 0.77 -2.99 -12.07
CA SER A 342 0.59 -1.85 -11.17
C SER A 342 -0.71 -1.08 -11.38
N GLY A 343 -1.17 -0.96 -12.64
CA GLY A 343 -2.31 -0.16 -13.02
C GLY A 343 -2.28 0.30 -14.47
N SER A 344 -3.00 1.39 -14.78
CA SER A 344 -3.23 1.88 -16.14
C SER A 344 -2.04 2.61 -16.76
N ASP A 345 -1.17 3.20 -15.96
CA ASP A 345 -0.10 4.09 -16.41
C ASP A 345 1.08 4.19 -15.44
N ALA A 346 2.01 5.11 -15.73
CA ALA A 346 3.27 5.28 -15.02
C ALA A 346 3.14 5.94 -13.64
N TYR A 347 2.01 6.51 -13.30
CA TYR A 347 1.82 7.36 -12.12
C TYR A 347 0.81 6.81 -11.12
N HIS A 348 0.22 5.66 -11.41
CA HIS A 348 -0.83 5.06 -10.59
C HIS A 348 -0.52 3.61 -10.20
N MET A 349 -1.02 3.24 -9.02
CA MET A 349 -0.98 1.89 -8.44
C MET A 349 -2.40 1.40 -8.10
N GLN A 350 -3.40 1.75 -8.92
CA GLN A 350 -4.81 1.52 -8.62
C GLN A 350 -5.16 0.04 -8.44
N ASN A 351 -4.41 -0.89 -9.06
CA ASN A 351 -4.62 -2.33 -8.88
C ASN A 351 -4.17 -2.84 -7.50
N TYR A 352 -3.55 -1.97 -6.70
CA TYR A 352 -3.08 -2.25 -5.35
C TYR A 352 -3.83 -1.43 -4.29
N ARG A 353 -4.92 -0.78 -4.67
CA ARG A 353 -5.71 0.08 -3.79
C ARG A 353 -7.19 -0.27 -3.80
N ASN A 354 -7.84 -0.02 -2.68
CA ASN A 354 -9.28 -0.10 -2.51
C ASN A 354 -9.99 1.16 -3.04
N LEU A 355 -11.33 1.18 -2.99
CA LEU A 355 -12.16 2.32 -3.40
C LEU A 355 -11.82 3.64 -2.68
N ASP A 356 -11.42 3.55 -1.43
CA ASP A 356 -11.03 4.68 -0.58
C ASP A 356 -9.52 4.97 -0.61
N ASN A 357 -8.82 4.43 -1.61
CA ASN A 357 -7.37 4.52 -1.80
C ASN A 357 -6.52 3.92 -0.67
N THR A 358 -7.11 3.19 0.27
CA THR A 358 -6.34 2.38 1.22
C THR A 358 -5.68 1.19 0.51
N MET A 359 -4.69 0.57 1.14
CA MET A 359 -4.04 -0.63 0.63
C MET A 359 -5.07 -1.73 0.32
N LEU A 360 -5.00 -2.30 -0.88
CA LEU A 360 -5.79 -3.49 -1.24
C LEU A 360 -5.56 -4.61 -0.21
N CYS A 361 -6.57 -5.44 0.01
CA CYS A 361 -6.44 -6.57 0.93
C CYS A 361 -5.15 -7.36 0.64
N TYR A 362 -4.30 -7.52 1.64
CA TYR A 362 -3.01 -8.18 1.50
C TYR A 362 -3.11 -9.63 0.99
N ARG A 363 -4.23 -10.29 1.27
CA ARG A 363 -4.51 -11.66 0.78
C ARG A 363 -4.82 -11.65 -0.72
N GLU A 364 -5.50 -10.63 -1.22
CA GLU A 364 -5.74 -10.44 -2.66
C GLU A 364 -4.43 -10.14 -3.38
N ILE A 365 -3.59 -9.26 -2.82
CA ILE A 365 -2.24 -8.98 -3.38
C ILE A 365 -1.44 -10.28 -3.44
N ALA A 366 -1.37 -11.03 -2.35
CA ALA A 366 -0.62 -12.28 -2.29
C ALA A 366 -1.16 -13.36 -3.25
N SER A 367 -2.50 -13.42 -3.45
CA SER A 367 -3.12 -14.33 -4.40
C SER A 367 -2.77 -13.95 -5.85
N ASN A 368 -2.92 -12.68 -6.21
CA ASN A 368 -2.60 -12.17 -7.54
C ASN A 368 -1.11 -12.40 -7.88
N TRP A 369 -0.23 -12.17 -6.94
CA TRP A 369 1.20 -12.40 -7.09
C TRP A 369 1.54 -13.87 -7.27
N ARG A 370 0.91 -14.76 -6.48
CA ARG A 370 1.13 -16.21 -6.60
C ARG A 370 0.73 -16.76 -7.97
N GLU A 371 -0.32 -16.22 -8.62
CA GLU A 371 -0.76 -16.64 -9.96
C GLU A 371 0.34 -16.45 -11.02
N VAL A 372 1.25 -15.50 -10.80
CA VAL A 372 2.37 -15.19 -11.71
C VAL A 372 3.74 -15.58 -11.13
N GLY A 373 3.78 -16.39 -10.07
CA GLY A 373 5.02 -16.93 -9.51
C GLY A 373 5.76 -15.99 -8.55
N ILE A 374 5.17 -14.86 -8.16
CA ILE A 374 5.72 -13.94 -7.15
C ILE A 374 5.31 -14.48 -5.78
N ILE A 375 6.24 -15.14 -5.09
CA ILE A 375 5.99 -15.84 -3.83
C ILE A 375 7.10 -15.56 -2.80
N PRO A 376 6.81 -15.62 -1.48
CA PRO A 376 7.77 -15.25 -0.43
C PRO A 376 8.97 -16.20 -0.30
N GLU A 377 8.90 -17.40 -0.88
CA GLU A 377 9.98 -18.37 -0.90
C GLU A 377 11.13 -17.97 -1.84
N LYS A 378 10.84 -17.14 -2.85
CA LYS A 378 11.83 -16.60 -3.78
C LYS A 378 12.43 -15.29 -3.27
N ARG A 379 13.56 -14.90 -3.86
CA ARG A 379 14.07 -13.52 -3.75
C ARG A 379 13.32 -12.67 -4.77
N ILE A 380 12.69 -11.59 -4.32
CA ILE A 380 11.86 -10.74 -5.18
C ILE A 380 12.49 -9.35 -5.24
N ALA A 381 12.78 -8.87 -6.45
CA ALA A 381 13.14 -7.48 -6.68
C ALA A 381 12.09 -6.80 -7.54
N PHE A 382 11.47 -5.75 -7.02
CA PHE A 382 10.51 -4.95 -7.76
C PHE A 382 11.22 -3.83 -8.53
N TYR A 383 10.78 -3.53 -9.76
CA TYR A 383 11.21 -2.35 -10.50
C TYR A 383 10.05 -1.70 -11.24
N CYS A 384 10.22 -0.41 -11.60
CA CYS A 384 9.30 0.29 -12.49
C CYS A 384 10.09 1.16 -13.48
N GLY A 385 9.72 2.40 -13.72
CA GLY A 385 10.54 3.35 -14.47
C GLY A 385 11.79 3.76 -13.71
N THR A 386 11.61 4.18 -12.45
CA THR A 386 12.61 4.84 -11.60
C THR A 386 12.42 4.50 -10.10
N GLY A 387 11.98 3.29 -9.77
CA GLY A 387 11.87 2.79 -8.40
C GLY A 387 10.60 3.17 -7.60
N TRP A 388 9.81 4.17 -8.01
CA TRP A 388 8.71 4.71 -7.21
C TRP A 388 7.54 3.74 -7.00
N ARG A 389 6.90 3.24 -8.06
CA ARG A 389 5.82 2.22 -7.96
C ARG A 389 6.35 0.92 -7.34
N ALA A 390 7.61 0.60 -7.64
CA ALA A 390 8.30 -0.54 -7.05
C ALA A 390 8.44 -0.41 -5.52
N SER A 391 8.64 0.81 -5.01
CA SER A 391 8.70 1.08 -3.57
C SER A 391 7.36 0.78 -2.87
N GLU A 392 6.23 1.04 -3.52
CA GLU A 392 4.91 0.69 -2.98
C GLU A 392 4.72 -0.84 -2.91
N ALA A 393 5.07 -1.56 -3.98
CA ALA A 393 5.02 -3.03 -3.97
C ALA A 393 5.96 -3.64 -2.92
N PHE A 394 7.19 -3.11 -2.80
CA PHE A 394 8.13 -3.49 -1.75
C PHE A 394 7.51 -3.29 -0.35
N PHE A 395 6.90 -2.13 -0.10
CA PHE A 395 6.32 -1.83 1.20
C PHE A 395 5.17 -2.78 1.54
N TYR A 396 4.33 -3.13 0.56
CA TYR A 396 3.26 -4.11 0.76
C TYR A 396 3.78 -5.52 1.04
N ALA A 397 4.80 -5.97 0.30
CA ALA A 397 5.49 -7.22 0.60
C ALA A 397 6.13 -7.21 2.00
N TYR A 398 6.76 -6.08 2.37
CA TYR A 398 7.28 -5.88 3.72
C TYR A 398 6.18 -6.00 4.79
N LEU A 399 5.02 -5.35 4.60
CA LEU A 399 3.89 -5.45 5.52
C LEU A 399 3.39 -6.89 5.68
N MET A 400 3.40 -7.68 4.60
CA MET A 400 3.05 -9.10 4.61
C MET A 400 4.10 -10.01 5.30
N GLY A 401 5.18 -9.43 5.82
CA GLY A 401 6.22 -10.17 6.53
C GLY A 401 7.28 -10.80 5.64
N TRP A 402 7.32 -10.49 4.34
CA TRP A 402 8.34 -11.00 3.44
C TRP A 402 9.70 -10.40 3.79
N ASN A 403 10.75 -11.21 3.74
CA ASN A 403 12.10 -10.80 4.17
C ASN A 403 13.14 -10.83 3.03
N ARG A 404 12.80 -11.42 1.87
CA ARG A 404 13.71 -11.56 0.72
C ARG A 404 13.22 -10.67 -0.42
N ILE A 405 13.09 -9.38 -0.13
CA ILE A 405 12.50 -8.37 -1.01
C ILE A 405 13.45 -7.20 -1.20
N SER A 406 13.48 -6.66 -2.40
CA SER A 406 14.31 -5.51 -2.78
C SER A 406 13.60 -4.65 -3.82
N VAL A 407 14.14 -3.46 -4.07
CA VAL A 407 13.80 -2.63 -5.23
C VAL A 407 15.05 -2.50 -6.10
N TYR A 408 14.92 -2.78 -7.39
CA TYR A 408 15.91 -2.38 -8.37
C TYR A 408 15.73 -0.88 -8.67
N ASP A 409 16.64 -0.10 -8.14
CA ASP A 409 16.50 1.37 -8.00
C ASP A 409 16.49 2.07 -9.34
N GLY A 410 17.45 1.80 -10.21
CA GLY A 410 17.57 2.39 -11.54
C GLY A 410 16.44 2.02 -12.50
N GLY A 411 15.79 0.89 -12.26
CA GLY A 411 14.59 0.44 -12.96
C GLY A 411 14.75 0.38 -14.47
N TRP A 412 13.65 0.65 -15.18
CA TRP A 412 13.62 0.66 -16.64
C TRP A 412 14.48 1.77 -17.24
N LEU A 413 14.58 2.92 -16.59
CA LEU A 413 15.41 4.02 -17.08
C LEU A 413 16.87 3.58 -17.22
N GLU A 414 17.49 3.17 -16.13
CA GLU A 414 18.89 2.74 -16.11
C GLU A 414 19.15 1.57 -17.06
N TRP A 415 18.25 0.55 -17.03
CA TRP A 415 18.40 -0.62 -17.88
C TRP A 415 18.37 -0.27 -19.37
N SER A 416 17.44 0.57 -19.79
CA SER A 416 17.11 0.78 -21.21
C SER A 416 17.95 1.85 -21.91
N ILE A 417 18.65 2.71 -21.16
CA ILE A 417 19.57 3.70 -21.77
C ILE A 417 20.87 3.06 -22.25
N ASP A 418 21.29 1.94 -21.66
CA ASP A 418 22.45 1.20 -22.12
C ASP A 418 22.05 0.17 -23.19
N ALA A 419 22.39 0.46 -24.44
CA ALA A 419 22.07 -0.41 -25.59
C ALA A 419 22.67 -1.84 -25.52
N ARG A 420 23.57 -2.10 -24.58
CA ARG A 420 24.12 -3.46 -24.33
C ARG A 420 23.16 -4.33 -23.55
N ASN A 421 22.22 -3.76 -22.81
CA ASN A 421 21.23 -4.52 -22.10
C ASN A 421 20.10 -4.97 -23.03
N PRO A 422 19.71 -6.25 -23.00
CA PRO A 422 18.67 -6.75 -23.87
C PRO A 422 17.29 -6.18 -23.49
N VAL A 423 16.44 -5.99 -24.51
CA VAL A 423 15.08 -5.47 -24.37
C VAL A 423 14.13 -6.36 -25.16
N GLU A 424 12.97 -6.65 -24.57
CA GLU A 424 11.88 -7.34 -25.25
C GLU A 424 10.65 -6.45 -25.40
N THR A 425 9.93 -6.66 -26.51
CA THR A 425 8.64 -6.03 -26.80
C THR A 425 7.61 -7.08 -27.22
N GLY A 426 6.35 -6.70 -27.30
CA GLY A 426 5.26 -7.60 -27.63
C GLY A 426 4.78 -8.44 -26.45
N ILE A 427 3.75 -9.24 -26.69
CA ILE A 427 3.14 -10.12 -25.69
C ILE A 427 4.11 -11.28 -25.40
N PRO A 428 4.45 -11.56 -24.12
CA PRO A 428 5.33 -12.68 -23.77
C PRO A 428 4.71 -14.01 -24.21
N GLU A 429 5.53 -14.92 -24.75
CA GLU A 429 5.10 -16.27 -25.10
C GLU A 429 4.65 -17.02 -23.84
N GLY A 430 3.51 -17.73 -23.93
CA GLY A 430 2.97 -18.52 -22.81
C GLY A 430 2.28 -17.70 -21.69
N SER A 431 2.17 -16.40 -21.82
CA SER A 431 1.40 -15.61 -20.86
C SER A 431 -0.09 -15.95 -20.96
N LEU A 432 -0.61 -16.64 -19.94
CA LEU A 432 -2.05 -16.75 -19.71
C LEU A 432 -2.58 -15.36 -19.29
N ILE A 433 -2.81 -14.50 -20.27
CA ILE A 433 -3.41 -13.21 -20.00
C ILE A 433 -4.89 -13.48 -19.65
N LYS A 434 -5.19 -13.60 -18.38
CA LYS A 434 -6.51 -13.17 -17.93
C LYS A 434 -6.53 -11.65 -18.14
N THR A 435 -7.13 -11.23 -19.27
CA THR A 435 -7.45 -9.83 -19.51
C THR A 435 -8.37 -9.37 -18.39
N HIS A 436 -7.78 -8.93 -17.28
CA HIS A 436 -8.52 -8.15 -16.33
C HIS A 436 -8.81 -6.83 -17.04
N ARG A 437 -10.04 -6.72 -17.55
CA ARG A 437 -10.56 -5.47 -18.11
C ARG A 437 -10.50 -4.44 -16.97
N TYR A 438 -9.77 -3.37 -17.25
CA TYR A 438 -9.79 -2.14 -16.47
C TYR A 438 -11.21 -1.56 -16.39
#